data_cd285c19c8d4a2d763f235a110fa39ef
#
_entry.id   cd285c19c8d4a2d763f235a110fa39ef
#
_cell.length_a   1.000
_cell.length_b   1.000
_cell.length_c   1.000
_cell.angle_alpha   90.00
_cell.angle_beta   90.00
_cell.angle_gamma   90.00
#
_symmetry.space_group_name_H-M   'P 1'
#
loop_
_entity.id
_entity.type
_entity.pdbx_description
1 polymer ?
#
loop_
_entity_poly.entity_id
_entity_poly.type
_entity_poly.pdbx_seq_one_letter_code
_entity_poly.pdbx_strand_id
1 'polypeptide(L)'
;MSKTSGKTATKRPTAGKGGSAGRAQRPQGGASAVARARGGSSGPSRSRMIGVIAIVVVALVALFLIYQNSQGSKDSATGGSGFKHVSGQPGAGTAAPAFTLTSSSGAQVASTSFGGKSVLLYFQEGLSCQPCWDQIKDLEKNQAALTSAGVDEVVSITTDPANLIAQKVSDEKLSTTVLSDPTMGVSQAYSANKFGMMGDMRDGHSFVLVGPDGTIRWRADYGGAPDYTMFLPTPKMLTDLTAERKP
;
A
#
# COMPACT_ATOMS: atom_id res chain seq x y z
N MET A 1 2.79 -36.17 -51.53
CA MET A 1 3.78 -37.13 -51.05
C MET A 1 4.04 -36.77 -49.60
N SER A 2 3.73 -37.41 -48.67
CA SER A 2 3.59 -38.66 -47.92
C SER A 2 3.48 -38.21 -46.43
N LYS A 3 2.39 -38.42 -45.78
CA LYS A 3 1.93 -39.46 -44.82
C LYS A 3 2.98 -39.86 -43.77
N THR A 4 2.69 -39.64 -42.47
CA THR A 4 2.38 -40.67 -41.44
C THR A 4 2.23 -39.95 -40.10
N SER A 5 1.17 -39.94 -39.41
CA SER A 5 0.36 -40.91 -38.61
C SER A 5 1.19 -41.63 -37.53
N GLY A 6 0.88 -41.38 -36.28
CA GLY A 6 1.40 -42.06 -35.12
C GLY A 6 0.53 -41.82 -33.89
N LYS A 7 -0.56 -42.60 -33.80
CA LYS A 7 -1.48 -42.71 -32.68
C LYS A 7 -0.98 -43.84 -31.78
N THR A 8 -0.81 -43.58 -30.49
CA THR A 8 -0.71 -44.70 -29.52
C THR A 8 -1.49 -44.35 -28.25
N ALA A 9 -2.56 -45.08 -28.08
CA ALA A 9 -3.30 -45.25 -26.83
C ALA A 9 -2.79 -46.52 -26.15
N THR A 10 -2.87 -46.58 -24.86
CA THR A 10 -2.98 -47.78 -24.00
C THR A 10 -2.53 -47.39 -22.59
N LYS A 11 -3.08 -47.73 -21.44
CA LYS A 11 -3.97 -48.82 -21.05
C LYS A 11 -4.22 -48.66 -19.54
N ARG A 12 -5.43 -48.81 -19.15
CA ARG A 12 -5.88 -48.96 -17.74
C ARG A 12 -5.73 -50.43 -17.37
N PRO A 13 -5.36 -50.81 -16.17
CA PRO A 13 -5.73 -52.12 -15.64
C PRO A 13 -6.76 -52.04 -14.50
N THR A 14 -7.59 -53.01 -14.59
CA THR A 14 -8.76 -53.38 -13.83
C THR A 14 -8.45 -54.01 -12.48
N ALA A 15 -9.50 -54.05 -11.68
CA ALA A 15 -9.76 -54.65 -10.38
C ALA A 15 -9.24 -56.06 -10.12
N GLY A 16 -8.89 -56.32 -8.86
CA GLY A 16 -8.73 -57.67 -8.30
C GLY A 16 -9.53 -57.81 -7.00
N LYS A 17 -10.55 -58.67 -7.05
CA LYS A 17 -11.34 -59.21 -5.96
C LYS A 17 -10.61 -60.36 -5.29
N GLY A 18 -10.86 -60.57 -4.00
CA GLY A 18 -10.65 -61.81 -3.23
C GLY A 18 -10.48 -61.45 -1.75
N GLY A 19 -11.32 -61.73 -0.83
CA GLY A 19 -12.11 -62.91 -0.52
C GLY A 19 -11.39 -63.69 0.60
N SER A 20 -11.85 -63.64 1.83
CA SER A 20 -12.09 -64.83 2.64
C SER A 20 -12.45 -64.53 4.08
N ALA A 21 -13.43 -65.23 4.56
CA ALA A 21 -14.07 -65.32 5.81
C ALA A 21 -13.18 -65.94 6.89
N GLY A 22 -13.37 -65.50 8.13
CA GLY A 22 -12.88 -66.15 9.37
C GLY A 22 -13.83 -65.85 10.52
N ARG A 23 -14.63 -66.85 10.82
CA ARG A 23 -15.68 -66.97 11.82
C ARG A 23 -15.10 -67.28 13.19
N ALA A 24 -15.86 -66.89 14.25
CA ALA A 24 -15.93 -67.42 15.65
C ALA A 24 -14.98 -66.74 16.66
N GLN A 25 -15.40 -66.26 17.77
CA GLN A 25 -16.16 -66.86 18.88
C GLN A 25 -16.46 -65.79 19.93
N ARG A 26 -17.65 -65.84 20.45
CA ARG A 26 -18.12 -65.15 21.66
C ARG A 26 -17.78 -66.01 22.86
N PRO A 27 -17.42 -65.45 23.99
CA PRO A 27 -17.95 -65.91 25.28
C PRO A 27 -18.70 -64.79 26.03
N GLN A 28 -19.74 -65.28 26.68
CA GLN A 28 -20.63 -64.58 27.56
C GLN A 28 -19.98 -64.36 28.94
N GLY A 29 -20.48 -63.35 29.64
CA GLY A 29 -20.55 -63.38 31.07
C GLY A 29 -19.85 -62.25 31.81
N GLY A 30 -20.65 -61.44 32.51
CA GLY A 30 -20.12 -60.51 33.51
C GLY A 30 -21.03 -59.29 33.71
N ALA A 31 -22.21 -59.53 34.31
CA ALA A 31 -22.99 -58.44 34.90
C ALA A 31 -22.26 -57.93 36.15
N SER A 32 -21.93 -56.65 36.22
CA SER A 32 -21.70 -56.00 37.52
C SER A 32 -21.71 -54.47 37.38
N ALA A 33 -22.64 -53.89 38.11
CA ALA A 33 -22.61 -52.59 38.77
C ALA A 33 -22.47 -51.34 37.87
N VAL A 34 -23.63 -50.84 37.47
CA VAL A 34 -23.83 -49.43 37.11
C VAL A 34 -23.74 -48.60 38.41
N ALA A 35 -22.55 -48.09 38.69
CA ALA A 35 -22.40 -47.02 39.67
C ALA A 35 -22.93 -45.71 39.02
N ARG A 36 -24.10 -45.27 39.51
CA ARG A 36 -24.65 -43.94 39.24
C ARG A 36 -23.73 -42.88 39.83
N ALA A 37 -22.81 -42.34 39.03
CA ALA A 37 -22.21 -41.06 39.32
C ALA A 37 -23.24 -39.98 38.95
N ARG A 38 -24.05 -39.57 39.92
CA ARG A 38 -24.80 -38.31 39.88
C ARG A 38 -23.78 -37.18 40.02
N GLY A 39 -23.21 -36.76 38.91
CA GLY A 39 -22.49 -35.50 38.80
C GLY A 39 -23.54 -34.37 38.93
N GLY A 40 -23.60 -33.73 40.08
CA GLY A 40 -24.38 -32.53 40.28
C GLY A 40 -23.84 -31.41 39.35
N SER A 41 -24.61 -31.00 38.37
CA SER A 41 -24.39 -29.76 37.63
C SER A 41 -24.72 -28.60 38.57
N SER A 42 -23.74 -28.16 39.35
CA SER A 42 -23.81 -26.87 40.01
C SER A 42 -23.67 -25.81 38.92
N GLY A 43 -24.79 -25.27 38.44
CA GLY A 43 -24.82 -24.12 37.57
C GLY A 43 -24.04 -22.96 38.20
N PRO A 44 -23.40 -22.10 37.43
CA PRO A 44 -22.63 -21.00 37.97
C PRO A 44 -23.51 -20.14 38.85
N SER A 45 -23.10 -19.96 40.14
CA SER A 45 -23.85 -19.14 41.08
C SER A 45 -24.02 -17.73 40.47
N ARG A 46 -25.18 -17.11 40.64
CA ARG A 46 -25.51 -15.77 40.13
C ARG A 46 -24.38 -14.75 40.43
N SER A 47 -23.72 -14.89 41.59
CA SER A 47 -22.61 -14.04 41.98
C SER A 47 -21.36 -14.22 41.09
N ARG A 48 -21.03 -15.45 40.63
CA ARG A 48 -19.91 -15.69 39.69
C ARG A 48 -20.22 -15.14 38.31
N MET A 49 -21.48 -15.25 37.87
CA MET A 49 -21.90 -14.71 36.57
C MET A 49 -21.84 -13.16 36.55
N ILE A 50 -22.25 -12.51 37.64
CA ILE A 50 -22.14 -11.05 37.80
C ILE A 50 -20.67 -10.62 37.81
N GLY A 51 -19.78 -11.35 38.48
CA GLY A 51 -18.35 -11.09 38.49
C GLY A 51 -17.72 -11.19 37.11
N VAL A 52 -18.06 -12.22 36.33
CA VAL A 52 -17.57 -12.38 34.95
C VAL A 52 -18.06 -11.25 34.04
N ILE A 53 -19.34 -10.89 34.14
CA ILE A 53 -19.91 -9.77 33.35
C ILE A 53 -19.21 -8.46 33.70
N ALA A 54 -18.96 -8.19 35.00
CA ALA A 54 -18.23 -6.97 35.40
C ALA A 54 -16.82 -6.92 34.83
N ILE A 55 -16.08 -8.03 34.82
CA ILE A 55 -14.72 -8.10 34.22
C ILE A 55 -14.77 -7.86 32.73
N VAL A 56 -15.75 -8.47 32.02
CA VAL A 56 -15.89 -8.27 30.55
C VAL A 56 -16.24 -6.82 30.25
N VAL A 57 -17.12 -6.18 31.00
CA VAL A 57 -17.48 -4.77 30.83
C VAL A 57 -16.24 -3.87 31.05
N VAL A 58 -15.47 -4.10 32.10
CA VAL A 58 -14.23 -3.35 32.36
C VAL A 58 -13.23 -3.54 31.24
N ALA A 59 -13.06 -4.76 30.72
CA ALA A 59 -12.17 -5.04 29.60
C ALA A 59 -12.63 -4.32 28.32
N LEU A 60 -13.94 -4.33 28.02
CA LEU A 60 -14.50 -3.63 26.87
C LEU A 60 -14.36 -2.11 27.00
N VAL A 61 -14.57 -1.55 28.19
CA VAL A 61 -14.35 -0.11 28.45
C VAL A 61 -12.87 0.24 28.30
N ALA A 62 -11.96 -0.59 28.81
CA ALA A 62 -10.53 -0.38 28.65
C ALA A 62 -10.10 -0.44 27.17
N LEU A 63 -10.59 -1.43 26.41
CA LEU A 63 -10.35 -1.53 24.96
C LEU A 63 -10.96 -0.35 24.21
N PHE A 64 -12.15 0.11 24.61
CA PHE A 64 -12.78 1.29 24.01
C PHE A 64 -11.99 2.58 24.29
N LEU A 65 -11.47 2.74 25.51
CA LEU A 65 -10.62 3.88 25.84
C LEU A 65 -9.27 3.84 25.12
N ILE A 66 -8.67 2.65 24.98
CA ILE A 66 -7.45 2.48 24.16
C ILE A 66 -7.77 2.79 22.69
N TYR A 67 -8.90 2.31 22.18
CA TYR A 67 -9.35 2.61 20.81
C TYR A 67 -9.62 4.10 20.61
N GLN A 68 -10.29 4.79 21.53
CA GLN A 68 -10.48 6.24 21.45
C GLN A 68 -9.15 7.01 21.57
N ASN A 69 -8.27 6.57 22.45
CA ASN A 69 -6.95 7.20 22.58
C ASN A 69 -6.06 6.98 21.35
N SER A 70 -6.22 5.86 20.65
CA SER A 70 -5.54 5.63 19.36
C SER A 70 -6.17 6.40 18.19
N GLN A 71 -7.43 6.82 18.31
CA GLN A 71 -8.07 7.72 17.34
C GLN A 71 -7.81 9.21 17.64
N GLY A 72 -7.51 9.54 18.89
CA GLY A 72 -7.24 10.90 19.35
C GLY A 72 -5.90 11.48 18.90
N SER A 73 -5.06 10.73 18.18
CA SER A 73 -3.77 11.23 17.66
C SER A 73 -3.89 11.89 16.28
N LYS A 74 -5.10 12.25 15.85
CA LYS A 74 -5.31 12.90 14.55
C LYS A 74 -5.35 14.41 14.54
N ASP A 75 -5.39 15.07 15.71
CA ASP A 75 -5.50 16.54 15.78
C ASP A 75 -4.65 17.13 16.90
N SER A 76 -3.34 16.99 16.85
CA SER A 76 -2.43 17.82 17.63
C SER A 76 -1.05 17.93 16.97
N ALA A 77 -1.04 18.42 15.74
CA ALA A 77 0.19 18.90 15.12
C ALA A 77 0.31 20.41 15.32
N THR A 78 0.38 20.83 16.58
CA THR A 78 0.89 22.17 16.94
C THR A 78 2.13 21.95 17.78
N GLY A 79 3.30 21.96 17.14
CA GLY A 79 4.59 21.89 17.83
C GLY A 79 5.54 20.87 17.19
N GLY A 80 6.33 21.29 16.23
CA GLY A 80 7.73 20.90 16.05
C GLY A 80 8.13 19.42 16.02
N SER A 81 7.36 18.48 15.52
CA SER A 81 7.90 17.18 15.09
C SER A 81 7.94 17.19 13.57
N GLY A 82 9.06 17.68 13.04
CA GLY A 82 9.16 17.97 11.65
C GLY A 82 9.24 16.72 10.81
N PHE A 83 8.31 16.54 9.89
CA PHE A 83 8.63 15.86 8.66
C PHE A 83 9.86 16.57 8.08
N LYS A 84 10.99 15.90 8.10
CA LYS A 84 12.23 16.42 7.56
C LYS A 84 12.39 15.94 6.14
N HIS A 85 12.95 16.79 5.30
CA HIS A 85 13.31 16.42 3.94
C HIS A 85 14.74 16.89 3.65
N VAL A 86 15.28 16.31 2.61
CA VAL A 86 16.50 16.78 1.97
C VAL A 86 16.16 17.21 0.54
N SER A 87 17.00 18.00 -0.10
CA SER A 87 16.84 18.34 -1.51
C SER A 87 17.93 17.64 -2.30
N GLY A 88 17.54 16.57 -2.99
CA GLY A 88 18.43 15.78 -3.85
C GLY A 88 18.79 16.50 -5.17
N GLN A 89 19.43 15.77 -6.06
CA GLN A 89 19.80 16.27 -7.39
C GLN A 89 19.03 15.50 -8.48
N PRO A 90 18.62 16.18 -9.57
CA PRO A 90 18.75 17.64 -9.85
C PRO A 90 17.89 18.47 -8.89
N GLY A 91 18.42 19.60 -8.44
CA GLY A 91 17.79 20.47 -7.45
C GLY A 91 17.15 21.72 -8.07
N ALA A 92 16.57 22.57 -7.22
CA ALA A 92 15.92 23.81 -7.64
C ALA A 92 16.90 24.76 -8.36
N GLY A 93 16.46 25.31 -9.48
CA GLY A 93 17.24 26.18 -10.38
C GLY A 93 17.92 25.43 -11.53
N THR A 94 17.78 24.10 -11.62
CA THR A 94 18.30 23.30 -12.74
C THR A 94 17.18 22.89 -13.69
N ALA A 95 17.53 22.57 -14.94
CA ALA A 95 16.58 22.02 -15.91
C ALA A 95 16.09 20.63 -15.43
N ALA A 96 14.79 20.41 -15.52
CA ALA A 96 14.19 19.11 -15.22
C ALA A 96 14.58 18.08 -16.30
N PRO A 97 15.07 16.88 -15.94
CA PRO A 97 15.30 15.82 -16.90
C PRO A 97 14.04 15.51 -17.72
N ALA A 98 14.19 15.49 -19.04
CA ALA A 98 13.10 15.16 -19.95
C ALA A 98 12.76 13.67 -19.87
N PHE A 99 11.47 13.34 -20.04
CA PHE A 99 11.01 11.95 -20.06
C PHE A 99 9.85 11.72 -21.04
N THR A 100 9.64 10.47 -21.40
CA THR A 100 8.42 9.96 -22.02
C THR A 100 8.09 8.65 -21.38
N LEU A 101 6.94 8.58 -20.70
CA LEU A 101 6.48 7.41 -19.94
C LEU A 101 5.06 7.03 -20.34
N THR A 102 4.70 5.76 -20.12
CA THR A 102 3.34 5.27 -20.30
C THR A 102 2.51 5.58 -19.07
N SER A 103 1.36 6.21 -19.25
CA SER A 103 0.41 6.49 -18.17
C SER A 103 -0.45 5.27 -17.82
N SER A 104 -1.15 5.33 -16.69
CA SER A 104 -2.18 4.38 -16.28
C SER A 104 -3.31 4.22 -17.29
N SER A 105 -3.55 5.22 -18.16
CA SER A 105 -4.52 5.14 -19.26
C SER A 105 -3.98 4.46 -20.52
N GLY A 106 -2.69 4.09 -20.54
CA GLY A 106 -2.00 3.53 -21.70
C GLY A 106 -1.43 4.57 -22.68
N ALA A 107 -1.67 5.87 -22.44
CA ALA A 107 -1.13 6.92 -23.29
C ALA A 107 0.35 7.19 -23.01
N GLN A 108 1.12 7.56 -24.06
CA GLN A 108 2.48 8.07 -23.90
C GLN A 108 2.42 9.54 -23.46
N VAL A 109 3.08 9.85 -22.36
CA VAL A 109 3.13 11.20 -21.78
C VAL A 109 4.59 11.68 -21.80
N ALA A 110 4.86 12.71 -22.59
CA ALA A 110 6.16 13.37 -22.62
C ALA A 110 6.18 14.55 -21.64
N SER A 111 7.30 14.78 -20.96
CA SER A 111 7.45 15.93 -20.05
C SER A 111 7.23 17.27 -20.75
N THR A 112 7.51 17.34 -22.07
CA THR A 112 7.25 18.54 -22.89
C THR A 112 5.76 18.86 -23.06
N SER A 113 4.84 17.89 -22.84
CA SER A 113 3.40 18.15 -22.91
C SER A 113 2.89 19.04 -21.77
N PHE A 114 3.70 19.24 -20.74
CA PHE A 114 3.41 20.11 -19.61
C PHE A 114 3.95 21.54 -19.79
N GLY A 115 4.52 21.86 -20.95
CA GLY A 115 5.05 23.21 -21.23
C GLY A 115 4.05 24.31 -20.92
N GLY A 116 4.50 25.39 -20.28
CA GLY A 116 3.64 26.50 -19.84
C GLY A 116 2.88 26.26 -18.52
N LYS A 117 3.01 25.09 -17.90
CA LYS A 117 2.42 24.74 -16.61
C LYS A 117 3.46 24.52 -15.52
N SER A 118 3.06 24.78 -14.30
CA SER A 118 3.80 24.35 -13.10
C SER A 118 3.32 22.96 -12.68
N VAL A 119 4.16 21.95 -12.81
CA VAL A 119 3.80 20.54 -12.57
C VAL A 119 4.52 20.00 -11.35
N LEU A 120 3.75 19.44 -10.42
CA LEU A 120 4.27 18.71 -9.27
C LEU A 120 4.45 17.23 -9.64
N LEU A 121 5.68 16.81 -9.82
CA LEU A 121 6.04 15.41 -9.96
C LEU A 121 6.14 14.78 -8.57
N TYR A 122 5.41 13.69 -8.36
CA TYR A 122 5.44 12.90 -7.15
C TYR A 122 5.99 11.50 -7.45
N PHE A 123 7.22 11.23 -7.04
CA PHE A 123 7.84 9.91 -7.11
C PHE A 123 7.43 9.08 -5.89
N GLN A 124 7.08 7.80 -6.10
CA GLN A 124 6.58 6.93 -5.06
C GLN A 124 6.98 5.46 -5.23
N GLU A 125 7.01 4.69 -4.12
CA GLU A 125 7.43 3.29 -4.11
C GLU A 125 6.48 2.32 -4.86
N GLY A 126 5.27 2.75 -5.23
CA GLY A 126 4.35 1.99 -6.07
C GLY A 126 3.38 1.10 -5.32
N LEU A 127 3.00 -0.03 -5.97
CA LEU A 127 1.87 -0.87 -5.59
C LEU A 127 1.94 -1.43 -4.17
N SER A 128 3.12 -1.66 -3.64
CA SER A 128 3.32 -2.19 -2.29
C SER A 128 3.20 -1.14 -1.17
N CYS A 129 3.17 0.16 -1.52
CA CYS A 129 3.17 1.27 -0.58
C CYS A 129 1.76 1.91 -0.48
N GLN A 130 0.88 1.40 0.37
CA GLN A 130 -0.45 2.03 0.53
C GLN A 130 -0.39 3.49 0.98
N PRO A 131 0.49 3.91 1.91
CA PRO A 131 0.65 5.32 2.24
C PRO A 131 0.97 6.22 1.05
N CYS A 132 1.69 5.71 0.05
CA CYS A 132 2.01 6.46 -1.17
C CYS A 132 0.75 6.73 -2.03
N TRP A 133 -0.19 5.78 -2.07
CA TRP A 133 -1.47 5.94 -2.75
C TRP A 133 -2.41 6.86 -1.96
N ASP A 134 -2.37 6.79 -0.63
CA ASP A 134 -3.10 7.72 0.24
C ASP A 134 -2.57 9.15 0.08
N GLN A 135 -1.27 9.32 -0.24
CA GLN A 135 -0.70 10.62 -0.60
C GLN A 135 -1.35 11.20 -1.86
N ILE A 136 -1.57 10.40 -2.90
CA ILE A 136 -2.27 10.87 -4.12
C ILE A 136 -3.69 11.34 -3.77
N LYS A 137 -4.43 10.57 -2.97
CA LYS A 137 -5.78 10.97 -2.52
C LYS A 137 -5.76 12.28 -1.73
N ASP A 138 -4.76 12.47 -0.89
CA ASP A 138 -4.64 13.70 -0.10
C ASP A 138 -4.29 14.90 -0.99
N LEU A 139 -3.45 14.71 -2.01
CA LEU A 139 -3.18 15.73 -3.03
C LEU A 139 -4.46 16.08 -3.81
N GLU A 140 -5.23 15.10 -4.28
CA GLU A 140 -6.51 15.33 -4.98
C GLU A 140 -7.52 16.08 -4.11
N LYS A 141 -7.64 15.68 -2.85
CA LYS A 141 -8.52 16.36 -1.87
C LYS A 141 -8.14 17.83 -1.65
N ASN A 142 -6.87 18.16 -1.79
CA ASN A 142 -6.33 19.51 -1.57
C ASN A 142 -6.04 20.26 -2.87
N GLN A 143 -6.65 19.87 -4.00
CA GLN A 143 -6.40 20.46 -5.32
C GLN A 143 -6.52 21.99 -5.35
N ALA A 144 -7.52 22.56 -4.67
CA ALA A 144 -7.68 24.00 -4.61
C ALA A 144 -6.50 24.71 -3.92
N ALA A 145 -5.96 24.12 -2.87
CA ALA A 145 -4.79 24.65 -2.17
C ALA A 145 -3.51 24.53 -3.02
N LEU A 146 -3.35 23.42 -3.74
CA LEU A 146 -2.27 23.24 -4.72
C LEU A 146 -2.32 24.32 -5.81
N THR A 147 -3.48 24.55 -6.41
CA THR A 147 -3.67 25.58 -7.43
C THR A 147 -3.37 26.98 -6.86
N SER A 148 -3.83 27.28 -5.64
CA SER A 148 -3.53 28.56 -4.97
C SER A 148 -2.03 28.73 -4.67
N ALA A 149 -1.31 27.63 -4.50
CA ALA A 149 0.16 27.64 -4.35
C ALA A 149 0.90 27.67 -5.71
N GLY A 150 0.19 27.75 -6.82
CA GLY A 150 0.76 27.81 -8.18
C GLY A 150 1.21 26.44 -8.71
N VAL A 151 0.55 25.37 -8.32
CA VAL A 151 0.67 24.05 -8.91
C VAL A 151 -0.53 23.84 -9.85
N ASP A 152 -0.29 23.73 -11.14
CA ASP A 152 -1.32 23.56 -12.16
C ASP A 152 -1.72 22.09 -12.32
N GLU A 153 -0.76 21.17 -12.16
CA GLU A 153 -0.98 19.75 -12.38
C GLU A 153 -0.12 18.90 -11.42
N VAL A 154 -0.67 17.77 -11.01
CA VAL A 154 0.06 16.74 -10.24
C VAL A 154 0.22 15.50 -11.10
N VAL A 155 1.42 14.97 -11.18
CA VAL A 155 1.74 13.73 -11.89
C VAL A 155 2.52 12.81 -10.97
N SER A 156 2.02 11.61 -10.74
CA SER A 156 2.73 10.61 -9.95
C SER A 156 3.56 9.69 -10.85
N ILE A 157 4.73 9.28 -10.39
CA ILE A 157 5.63 8.38 -11.11
C ILE A 157 6.00 7.21 -10.20
N THR A 158 5.94 6.00 -10.73
CA THR A 158 6.33 4.77 -10.03
C THR A 158 6.96 3.76 -10.98
N THR A 159 7.73 2.84 -10.45
CA THR A 159 8.44 1.81 -11.23
C THR A 159 7.58 0.59 -11.59
N ASP A 160 6.31 0.58 -11.21
CA ASP A 160 5.41 -0.54 -11.50
C ASP A 160 4.93 -0.55 -12.97
N PRO A 161 4.53 -1.72 -13.50
CA PRO A 161 3.97 -1.84 -14.85
C PRO A 161 2.65 -1.08 -15.02
N ALA A 162 2.48 -0.39 -16.16
CA ALA A 162 1.34 0.48 -16.44
C ALA A 162 -0.03 -0.20 -16.27
N ASN A 163 -0.16 -1.49 -16.66
CA ASN A 163 -1.41 -2.24 -16.52
C ASN A 163 -1.79 -2.50 -15.05
N LEU A 164 -0.82 -2.71 -14.16
CA LEU A 164 -1.07 -2.88 -12.73
C LEU A 164 -1.38 -1.53 -12.06
N ILE A 165 -0.70 -0.47 -12.51
CA ILE A 165 -1.02 0.91 -12.08
C ILE A 165 -2.46 1.26 -12.48
N ALA A 166 -2.89 0.94 -13.72
CA ALA A 166 -4.25 1.18 -14.20
C ALA A 166 -5.31 0.53 -13.30
N GLN A 167 -5.07 -0.73 -12.90
CA GLN A 167 -5.96 -1.42 -11.97
C GLN A 167 -6.03 -0.69 -10.62
N LYS A 168 -4.88 -0.33 -10.05
CA LYS A 168 -4.81 0.37 -8.76
C LYS A 168 -5.48 1.74 -8.81
N VAL A 169 -5.24 2.52 -9.86
CA VAL A 169 -5.90 3.83 -10.08
C VAL A 169 -7.42 3.68 -10.14
N SER A 170 -7.92 2.64 -10.83
CA SER A 170 -9.35 2.32 -10.89
C SER A 170 -9.92 1.93 -9.53
N ASP A 171 -9.25 1.03 -8.81
CA ASP A 171 -9.68 0.53 -7.50
C ASP A 171 -9.75 1.65 -6.46
N GLU A 172 -8.77 2.55 -6.48
CA GLU A 172 -8.68 3.70 -5.58
C GLU A 172 -9.49 4.92 -6.06
N LYS A 173 -10.07 4.85 -7.27
CA LYS A 173 -10.87 5.91 -7.92
C LYS A 173 -10.11 7.24 -8.05
N LEU A 174 -8.85 7.16 -8.44
CA LEU A 174 -7.99 8.33 -8.62
C LEU A 174 -8.20 8.99 -9.98
N SER A 175 -8.05 10.31 -10.02
CA SER A 175 -8.05 11.14 -11.23
C SER A 175 -6.64 11.58 -11.65
N THR A 176 -5.70 11.53 -10.73
CA THR A 176 -4.29 11.91 -10.96
C THR A 176 -3.65 11.01 -12.00
N THR A 177 -2.92 11.61 -12.94
CA THR A 177 -2.11 10.87 -13.91
C THR A 177 -0.98 10.14 -13.18
N VAL A 178 -0.93 8.81 -13.30
CA VAL A 178 0.15 7.98 -12.76
C VAL A 178 0.95 7.38 -13.92
N LEU A 179 2.24 7.58 -13.92
CA LEU A 179 3.17 7.16 -14.96
C LEU A 179 4.01 5.96 -14.52
N SER A 180 4.27 5.08 -15.47
CA SER A 180 5.05 3.85 -15.30
C SER A 180 6.47 4.06 -15.80
N ASP A 181 7.47 3.91 -14.91
CA ASP A 181 8.91 3.91 -15.22
C ASP A 181 9.56 2.55 -14.87
N PRO A 182 9.17 1.44 -15.54
CA PRO A 182 9.60 0.09 -15.15
C PRO A 182 11.10 -0.14 -15.35
N THR A 183 11.77 0.70 -16.09
CA THR A 183 13.22 0.67 -16.31
C THR A 183 13.99 1.51 -15.32
N MET A 184 13.29 2.29 -14.49
CA MET A 184 13.87 3.27 -13.56
C MET A 184 14.72 4.36 -14.22
N GLY A 185 14.56 4.58 -15.52
CA GLY A 185 15.36 5.57 -16.25
C GLY A 185 15.09 7.00 -15.78
N VAL A 186 13.83 7.35 -15.58
CA VAL A 186 13.41 8.66 -15.06
C VAL A 186 13.69 8.76 -13.57
N SER A 187 13.39 7.74 -12.81
CA SER A 187 13.67 7.62 -11.38
C SER A 187 15.13 7.89 -11.04
N GLN A 188 16.03 7.31 -11.83
CA GLN A 188 17.49 7.53 -11.70
C GLN A 188 17.92 8.92 -12.15
N ALA A 189 17.36 9.44 -13.27
CA ALA A 189 17.66 10.78 -13.75
C ALA A 189 17.30 11.87 -12.73
N TYR A 190 16.22 11.63 -11.97
CA TYR A 190 15.82 12.46 -10.82
C TYR A 190 16.42 12.00 -9.49
N SER A 191 17.22 10.94 -9.45
CA SER A 191 17.74 10.32 -8.21
C SER A 191 16.65 10.03 -7.17
N ALA A 192 15.39 9.88 -7.59
CA ALA A 192 14.25 9.63 -6.70
C ALA A 192 14.33 8.26 -6.01
N ASN A 193 15.01 7.30 -6.66
CA ASN A 193 15.31 5.98 -6.11
C ASN A 193 16.25 5.98 -4.88
N LYS A 194 16.81 7.13 -4.51
CA LYS A 194 17.68 7.27 -3.33
C LYS A 194 16.91 7.56 -2.04
N PHE A 195 15.62 7.85 -2.13
CA PHE A 195 14.82 8.40 -1.04
C PHE A 195 13.60 7.52 -0.72
N GLY A 196 13.83 6.21 -0.52
CA GLY A 196 12.79 5.24 -0.19
C GLY A 196 13.29 4.12 0.71
N MET A 197 12.36 3.31 1.22
CA MET A 197 12.65 2.17 2.08
C MET A 197 13.17 0.96 1.30
N MET A 198 12.90 0.90 -0.01
CA MET A 198 13.26 -0.23 -0.87
C MET A 198 14.65 -0.08 -1.50
N GLY A 199 15.45 0.87 -1.01
CA GLY A 199 16.77 1.16 -1.56
C GLY A 199 16.71 1.56 -3.02
N ASP A 200 17.72 1.20 -3.80
CA ASP A 200 17.85 1.59 -5.21
C ASP A 200 16.88 0.84 -6.16
N MET A 201 16.05 -0.06 -5.65
CA MET A 201 15.18 -0.91 -6.47
C MET A 201 13.84 -0.27 -6.84
N ARG A 202 13.46 0.82 -6.17
CA ARG A 202 12.20 1.54 -6.39
C ARG A 202 12.40 3.02 -6.14
N ASP A 203 11.42 3.82 -6.57
CA ASP A 203 11.34 5.23 -6.16
C ASP A 203 11.12 5.33 -4.65
N GLY A 204 11.48 6.48 -4.10
CA GLY A 204 11.13 6.86 -2.75
C GLY A 204 9.94 7.80 -2.71
N HIS A 205 9.86 8.60 -1.65
CA HIS A 205 8.82 9.61 -1.47
C HIS A 205 9.40 11.00 -1.70
N SER A 206 9.31 11.48 -2.95
CA SER A 206 9.95 12.71 -3.41
C SER A 206 8.99 13.58 -4.19
N PHE A 207 9.02 14.88 -3.92
CA PHE A 207 8.27 15.89 -4.67
C PHE A 207 9.23 16.79 -5.45
N VAL A 208 8.92 17.06 -6.71
CA VAL A 208 9.66 17.98 -7.57
C VAL A 208 8.69 18.90 -8.29
N LEU A 209 8.72 20.19 -7.99
CA LEU A 209 7.93 21.19 -8.74
C LEU A 209 8.76 21.69 -9.94
N VAL A 210 8.24 21.41 -11.12
CA VAL A 210 8.81 21.90 -12.39
C VAL A 210 7.99 23.09 -12.86
N GLY A 211 8.65 24.22 -13.13
CA GLY A 211 8.01 25.43 -13.61
C GLY A 211 7.65 25.39 -15.09
N PRO A 212 6.93 26.42 -15.59
CA PRO A 212 6.43 26.49 -16.96
C PRO A 212 7.53 26.44 -18.04
N ASP A 213 8.75 26.84 -17.67
CA ASP A 213 9.95 26.86 -18.52
C ASP A 213 10.78 25.55 -18.44
N GLY A 214 10.28 24.54 -17.72
CA GLY A 214 10.98 23.27 -17.51
C GLY A 214 12.10 23.33 -16.46
N THR A 215 12.19 24.41 -15.68
CA THR A 215 13.17 24.53 -14.58
C THR A 215 12.56 24.02 -13.28
N ILE A 216 13.32 23.24 -12.50
CA ILE A 216 12.90 22.81 -11.16
C ILE A 216 12.84 24.03 -10.25
N ARG A 217 11.66 24.29 -9.66
CA ARG A 217 11.42 25.41 -8.76
C ARG A 217 11.54 25.02 -7.29
N TRP A 218 11.26 23.78 -6.99
CA TRP A 218 11.34 23.23 -5.64
C TRP A 218 11.53 21.71 -5.70
N ARG A 219 12.21 21.18 -4.70
CA ARG A 219 12.37 19.74 -4.51
C ARG A 219 12.47 19.42 -3.05
N ALA A 220 11.72 18.37 -2.61
CA ALA A 220 11.78 17.85 -1.27
C ALA A 220 11.66 16.32 -1.28
N ASP A 221 12.64 15.66 -0.71
CA ASP A 221 12.75 14.21 -0.62
C ASP A 221 12.56 13.79 0.84
N TYR A 222 11.38 13.20 1.14
CA TYR A 222 10.98 12.84 2.51
C TYR A 222 11.22 11.37 2.84
N GLY A 223 11.30 10.52 1.82
CA GLY A 223 11.35 9.06 2.00
C GLY A 223 12.70 8.49 2.39
N GLY A 224 13.74 9.34 2.51
CA GLY A 224 15.08 8.90 2.87
C GLY A 224 15.25 8.60 4.35
N ALA A 225 16.36 7.91 4.69
CA ALA A 225 16.76 7.67 6.07
C ALA A 225 17.00 8.99 6.82
N PRO A 226 16.80 9.04 8.14
CA PRO A 226 16.33 7.98 9.02
C PRO A 226 14.80 7.86 9.12
N ASP A 227 14.05 8.87 8.61
CA ASP A 227 12.63 9.05 8.92
C ASP A 227 11.72 8.22 8.02
N TYR A 228 12.16 7.89 6.79
CA TYR A 228 11.42 7.09 5.80
C TYR A 228 9.93 7.47 5.69
N THR A 229 9.65 8.77 5.55
CA THR A 229 8.29 9.29 5.47
C THR A 229 7.64 8.90 4.14
N MET A 230 6.58 8.08 4.18
CA MET A 230 5.85 7.62 2.99
C MET A 230 4.49 8.29 2.83
N PHE A 231 4.10 9.15 3.74
CA PHE A 231 2.92 10.00 3.68
C PHE A 231 3.21 11.33 4.40
N LEU A 232 2.92 12.42 3.71
CA LEU A 232 3.06 13.78 4.22
C LEU A 232 1.74 14.53 4.00
N PRO A 233 1.08 15.06 5.03
CA PRO A 233 -0.11 15.87 4.83
C PRO A 233 0.13 17.02 3.83
N THR A 234 -0.72 17.17 2.82
CA THR A 234 -0.57 18.20 1.77
C THR A 234 -0.39 19.61 2.32
N PRO A 235 -1.09 20.06 3.40
CA PRO A 235 -0.84 21.38 3.98
C PRO A 235 0.60 21.56 4.47
N LYS A 236 1.22 20.49 5.00
CA LYS A 236 2.65 20.55 5.43
C LYS A 236 3.57 20.65 4.23
N MET A 237 3.33 19.82 3.19
CA MET A 237 4.08 19.91 1.93
C MET A 237 4.00 21.32 1.31
N LEU A 238 2.81 21.90 1.29
CA LEU A 238 2.59 23.26 0.78
C LEU A 238 3.31 24.33 1.62
N THR A 239 3.43 24.14 2.93
CA THR A 239 4.22 25.03 3.79
C THR A 239 5.68 25.02 3.37
N ASP A 240 6.26 23.83 3.17
CA ASP A 240 7.66 23.69 2.74
C ASP A 240 7.87 24.25 1.32
N LEU A 241 6.97 23.91 0.41
CA LEU A 241 7.00 24.40 -0.97
C LEU A 241 6.98 25.95 -1.02
N THR A 242 6.06 26.58 -0.28
CA THR A 242 5.92 28.05 -0.31
C THR A 242 7.09 28.78 0.36
N ALA A 243 7.69 28.16 1.39
CA ALA A 243 8.85 28.72 2.08
C ALA A 243 10.16 28.62 1.27
N GLU A 244 10.31 27.58 0.44
CA GLU A 244 11.60 27.20 -0.16
C GLU A 244 11.64 27.36 -1.68
N ARG A 245 10.47 27.53 -2.32
CA ARG A 245 10.38 27.63 -3.78
C ARG A 245 11.20 28.80 -4.31
N LYS A 246 12.04 28.54 -5.30
CA LYS A 246 12.75 29.57 -6.07
C LYS A 246 11.85 30.21 -7.12
N PRO A 247 12.08 31.49 -7.43
CA PRO A 247 11.36 32.21 -8.48
C PRO A 247 11.51 31.57 -9.85
#